data_6ea78b0a9b62b148c8e05f9303bb8d0e
#
_entry.id   6ea78b0a9b62b148c8e05f9303bb8d0e
#
_cell.length_a   1.000
_cell.length_b   1.000
_cell.length_c   1.000
_cell.angle_alpha   90.00
_cell.angle_beta   90.00
_cell.angle_gamma   90.00
#
_symmetry.space_group_name_H-M   'P 1'
#
loop_
_entity.id
_entity.type
_entity.pdbx_description
1 polymer ?
#
loop_
_entity_poly.entity_id
_entity_poly.type
_entity_poly.pdbx_seq_one_letter_code
_entity_poly.pdbx_strand_id
1 'polypeptide(L)'
;MAASHQKTEAITRGARMLRTALGPAIARFLEDPSIVEVMLNPDGRLWIDRLSEGLFDTGELLSPADGERIVRLVAHHVGAEVHPGSPRVSAELPETGERFEGLLPPVVAAPAFAIRKPAVAVFTLDDYVAAGIMSADQAEALRAAVASRANILVAGGTSTGKTTLTNALLAEVSKTTDRVVIIEDTRELQCTAPNLVAMRTKDGVATLSDLVRSSLRLRPDRIPIGEVRGAEALDLLKAWGTGHPGGVGTIHAGTGIGALRRLEQLIQEAVVTVPRALIAETIDLVAVLAGRGSQRRLTELARVEGLGPDGDYRVTPATQAPTGDPS
;
A
#
# COMPACT_ATOMS: atom_id res chain seq x y z
N MET A 1 22.95 21.61 -19.09
CA MET A 1 23.66 21.00 -17.93
C MET A 1 23.64 21.88 -16.67
N ALA A 2 23.97 23.19 -16.72
CA ALA A 2 23.97 24.07 -15.52
C ALA A 2 22.60 24.22 -14.83
N ALA A 3 21.50 24.38 -15.58
CA ALA A 3 20.15 24.51 -14.99
C ALA A 3 19.67 23.23 -14.29
N SER A 4 20.08 22.06 -14.75
CA SER A 4 19.78 20.77 -14.10
C SER A 4 20.54 20.61 -12.77
N HIS A 5 21.80 21.07 -12.73
CA HIS A 5 22.64 21.03 -11.51
C HIS A 5 22.09 21.95 -10.42
N GLN A 6 21.71 23.19 -10.80
CA GLN A 6 21.13 24.16 -9.86
C GLN A 6 19.79 23.68 -9.27
N LYS A 7 18.94 23.00 -10.08
CA LYS A 7 17.67 22.43 -9.62
C LYS A 7 17.91 21.27 -8.64
N THR A 8 18.89 20.43 -8.88
CA THR A 8 19.28 19.33 -7.98
C THR A 8 19.82 19.86 -6.65
N GLU A 9 20.71 20.87 -6.69
CA GLU A 9 21.24 21.50 -5.46
C GLU A 9 20.15 22.19 -4.63
N ALA A 10 19.18 22.86 -5.26
CA ALA A 10 18.07 23.48 -4.56
C ALA A 10 17.17 22.45 -3.86
N ILE A 11 16.91 21.32 -4.52
CA ILE A 11 16.13 20.20 -3.94
C ILE A 11 16.87 19.61 -2.74
N THR A 12 18.17 19.33 -2.86
CA THR A 12 18.97 18.77 -1.75
C THR A 12 19.07 19.75 -0.57
N ARG A 13 19.16 21.06 -0.84
CA ARG A 13 19.16 22.09 0.23
C ARG A 13 17.82 22.15 0.93
N GLY A 14 16.69 22.10 0.18
CA GLY A 14 15.33 22.06 0.73
C GLY A 14 15.11 20.84 1.62
N ALA A 15 15.59 19.69 1.21
CA ALA A 15 15.53 18.43 1.96
C ALA A 15 16.27 18.51 3.30
N ARG A 16 17.50 19.04 3.31
CA ARG A 16 18.27 19.25 4.55
C ARG A 16 17.59 20.25 5.50
N MET A 17 17.05 21.35 4.96
CA MET A 17 16.29 22.32 5.76
C MET A 17 15.07 21.66 6.40
N LEU A 18 14.33 20.84 5.68
CA LEU A 18 13.16 20.13 6.20
C LEU A 18 13.57 19.16 7.32
N ARG A 19 14.61 18.36 7.11
CA ARG A 19 15.15 17.46 8.15
C ARG A 19 15.57 18.18 9.41
N THR A 20 16.26 19.30 9.27
CA THR A 20 16.63 20.15 10.41
C THR A 20 15.40 20.75 11.12
N ALA A 21 14.37 21.10 10.34
CA ALA A 21 13.13 21.67 10.86
C ALA A 21 12.25 20.68 11.62
N LEU A 22 12.34 19.37 11.32
CA LEU A 22 11.66 18.31 12.09
C LEU A 22 12.14 18.26 13.56
N GLY A 23 13.34 18.73 13.81
CA GLY A 23 13.94 18.75 15.14
C GLY A 23 14.60 17.43 15.56
N PRO A 24 15.41 17.44 16.62
CA PRO A 24 16.25 16.29 17.00
C PRO A 24 15.46 15.06 17.45
N ALA A 25 14.31 15.24 18.10
CA ALA A 25 13.48 14.13 18.58
C ALA A 25 12.90 13.34 17.41
N ILE A 26 12.24 14.03 16.45
CA ILE A 26 11.65 13.37 15.27
C ILE A 26 12.75 12.77 14.40
N ALA A 27 13.86 13.46 14.18
CA ALA A 27 14.98 12.95 13.39
C ALA A 27 15.51 11.64 13.97
N ARG A 28 15.74 11.56 15.29
CA ARG A 28 16.14 10.33 15.98
C ARG A 28 15.16 9.19 15.79
N PHE A 29 13.85 9.44 15.88
CA PHE A 29 12.84 8.43 15.67
C PHE A 29 12.79 7.95 14.21
N LEU A 30 13.00 8.83 13.24
CA LEU A 30 13.04 8.45 11.82
C LEU A 30 14.30 7.64 11.48
N GLU A 31 15.40 7.80 12.20
CA GLU A 31 16.64 7.02 12.04
C GLU A 31 16.56 5.63 12.67
N ASP A 32 15.71 5.42 13.70
CA ASP A 32 15.56 4.12 14.36
C ASP A 32 14.80 3.13 13.45
N PRO A 33 15.44 2.02 12.98
CA PRO A 33 14.80 1.07 12.07
C PRO A 33 13.64 0.30 12.69
N SER A 34 13.52 0.26 14.00
CA SER A 34 12.39 -0.37 14.71
C SER A 34 11.11 0.46 14.68
N ILE A 35 11.20 1.76 14.39
CA ILE A 35 10.06 2.68 14.34
C ILE A 35 9.53 2.74 12.91
N VAL A 36 8.23 2.56 12.76
CA VAL A 36 7.51 2.59 11.47
C VAL A 36 6.73 3.89 11.27
N GLU A 37 6.32 4.54 12.35
CA GLU A 37 5.53 5.77 12.29
C GLU A 37 5.84 6.70 13.46
N VAL A 38 5.84 8.01 13.20
CA VAL A 38 5.97 9.08 14.20
C VAL A 38 4.77 9.99 14.07
N MET A 39 4.08 10.26 15.18
CA MET A 39 2.84 11.02 15.19
C MET A 39 2.91 12.16 16.20
N LEU A 40 2.42 13.34 15.79
CA LEU A 40 2.12 14.46 16.69
C LEU A 40 0.61 14.55 16.88
N ASN A 41 0.16 14.49 18.11
CA ASN A 41 -1.22 14.74 18.48
C ASN A 41 -1.47 16.24 18.82
N PRO A 42 -2.74 16.71 18.80
CA PRO A 42 -3.06 18.10 19.11
C PRO A 42 -2.71 18.53 20.54
N ASP A 43 -2.50 17.60 21.46
CA ASP A 43 -2.02 17.88 22.83
C ASP A 43 -0.49 18.13 22.91
N GLY A 44 0.18 18.09 21.76
CA GLY A 44 1.63 18.30 21.64
C GLY A 44 2.47 17.04 21.89
N ARG A 45 1.88 15.90 22.24
CA ARG A 45 2.61 14.66 22.50
C ARG A 45 3.07 14.00 21.21
N LEU A 46 4.33 13.52 21.21
CA LEU A 46 4.88 12.68 20.17
C LEU A 46 4.67 11.22 20.53
N TRP A 47 4.03 10.49 19.62
CA TRP A 47 3.81 9.06 19.66
C TRP A 47 4.61 8.38 18.57
N ILE A 48 5.02 7.13 18.79
CA ILE A 48 5.67 6.29 17.80
C ILE A 48 4.94 4.94 17.70
N ASP A 49 4.97 4.34 16.51
CA ASP A 49 4.59 2.94 16.29
C ASP A 49 5.86 2.13 16.01
N ARG A 50 6.09 1.08 16.82
CA ARG A 50 7.23 0.17 16.68
C ARG A 50 6.80 -1.14 16.06
N LEU A 51 7.66 -1.72 15.24
CA LEU A 51 7.41 -2.98 14.50
C LEU A 51 6.92 -4.14 15.39
N SER A 52 7.46 -4.27 16.60
CA SER A 52 7.17 -5.38 17.52
C SER A 52 6.29 -5.01 18.71
N GLU A 53 6.32 -3.74 19.14
CA GLU A 53 5.72 -3.30 20.40
C GLU A 53 4.42 -2.51 20.18
N GLY A 54 4.22 -1.94 18.97
CA GLY A 54 3.06 -1.12 18.65
C GLY A 54 3.20 0.33 19.12
N LEU A 55 2.07 0.97 19.43
CA LEU A 55 1.99 2.38 19.80
C LEU A 55 2.59 2.66 21.17
N PHE A 56 3.44 3.70 21.24
CA PHE A 56 4.12 4.11 22.45
C PHE A 56 4.15 5.64 22.59
N ASP A 57 3.81 6.16 23.78
CA ASP A 57 4.00 7.57 24.13
C ASP A 57 5.49 7.80 24.45
N THR A 58 6.14 8.67 23.70
CA THR A 58 7.58 8.94 23.87
C THR A 58 7.91 9.81 25.08
N GLY A 59 6.90 10.49 25.66
CA GLY A 59 7.09 11.54 26.67
C GLY A 59 7.62 12.87 26.11
N GLU A 60 7.97 12.92 24.82
CA GLU A 60 8.42 14.15 24.15
C GLU A 60 7.23 15.05 23.83
N LEU A 61 7.41 16.35 23.99
CA LEU A 61 6.40 17.36 23.69
C LEU A 61 6.90 18.29 22.59
N LEU A 62 6.04 18.60 21.65
CA LEU A 62 6.27 19.60 20.62
C LEU A 62 5.30 20.77 20.80
N SER A 63 5.80 22.00 20.71
CA SER A 63 4.94 23.17 20.80
C SER A 63 3.99 23.27 19.60
N PRO A 64 2.78 23.85 19.74
CA PRO A 64 1.90 24.09 18.59
C PRO A 64 2.57 24.90 17.49
N ALA A 65 3.42 25.87 17.84
CA ALA A 65 4.16 26.69 16.87
C ALA A 65 5.16 25.86 16.05
N ASP A 66 5.85 24.90 16.69
CA ASP A 66 6.78 24.00 16.00
C ASP A 66 6.03 23.00 15.12
N GLY A 67 4.90 22.44 15.60
CA GLY A 67 4.03 21.56 14.81
C GLY A 67 3.53 22.27 13.56
N GLU A 68 3.00 23.50 13.68
CA GLU A 68 2.55 24.31 12.56
C GLU A 68 3.70 24.63 11.59
N ARG A 69 4.88 24.99 12.09
CA ARG A 69 6.06 25.26 11.28
C ARG A 69 6.45 24.05 10.44
N ILE A 70 6.43 22.84 11.01
CA ILE A 70 6.72 21.60 10.29
C ILE A 70 5.72 21.36 9.18
N VAL A 71 4.41 21.42 9.47
CA VAL A 71 3.34 21.21 8.47
C VAL A 71 3.48 22.21 7.32
N ARG A 72 3.72 23.50 7.60
CA ARG A 72 3.90 24.53 6.56
C ARG A 72 5.16 24.35 5.74
N LEU A 73 6.26 23.90 6.34
CA LEU A 73 7.51 23.63 5.61
C LEU A 73 7.37 22.42 4.68
N VAL A 74 6.68 21.37 5.13
CA VAL A 74 6.37 20.22 4.27
C VAL A 74 5.47 20.66 3.10
N ALA A 75 4.42 21.42 3.37
CA ALA A 75 3.53 21.95 2.33
C ALA A 75 4.32 22.76 1.29
N HIS A 76 5.13 23.72 1.73
CA HIS A 76 5.97 24.51 0.84
C HIS A 76 6.91 23.66 0.00
N HIS A 77 7.49 22.60 0.58
CA HIS A 77 8.40 21.69 -0.14
C HIS A 77 7.73 20.99 -1.32
N VAL A 78 6.46 20.59 -1.17
CA VAL A 78 5.69 19.92 -2.24
C VAL A 78 4.93 20.91 -3.14
N GLY A 79 5.14 22.22 -2.94
CA GLY A 79 4.47 23.27 -3.73
C GLY A 79 3.00 23.46 -3.38
N ALA A 80 2.59 23.06 -2.17
CA ALA A 80 1.25 23.27 -1.64
C ALA A 80 1.23 24.41 -0.63
N GLU A 81 0.05 25.03 -0.47
CA GLU A 81 -0.21 26.01 0.57
C GLU A 81 -1.18 25.44 1.60
N VAL A 82 -0.88 25.68 2.89
CA VAL A 82 -1.74 25.28 4.00
C VAL A 82 -2.24 26.52 4.72
N HIS A 83 -3.56 26.68 4.76
CA HIS A 83 -4.27 27.80 5.37
C HIS A 83 -5.65 27.34 5.89
N PRO A 84 -6.41 28.16 6.65
CA PRO A 84 -7.68 27.73 7.23
C PRO A 84 -8.72 27.18 6.22
N GLY A 85 -8.67 27.59 4.95
CA GLY A 85 -9.53 27.09 3.88
C GLY A 85 -9.00 25.82 3.19
N SER A 86 -7.73 25.47 3.42
CA SER A 86 -7.07 24.23 2.95
C SER A 86 -6.11 23.73 4.04
N PRO A 87 -6.62 23.20 5.16
CA PRO A 87 -5.83 22.96 6.37
C PRO A 87 -5.08 21.63 6.36
N ARG A 88 -5.02 20.92 5.24
CA ARG A 88 -4.43 19.59 5.10
C ARG A 88 -3.29 19.58 4.09
N VAL A 89 -2.26 18.81 4.37
CA VAL A 89 -1.21 18.47 3.42
C VAL A 89 -0.86 17.00 3.49
N SER A 90 -0.88 16.33 2.35
CA SER A 90 -0.33 14.99 2.15
C SER A 90 0.91 15.10 1.28
N ALA A 91 2.02 14.50 1.71
CA ALA A 91 3.31 14.64 1.04
C ALA A 91 4.17 13.39 1.20
N GLU A 92 5.16 13.25 0.32
CA GLU A 92 6.30 12.35 0.49
C GLU A 92 7.52 13.21 0.86
N LEU A 93 8.18 12.89 1.97
CA LEU A 93 9.36 13.62 2.40
C LEU A 93 10.54 13.34 1.44
N PRO A 94 11.36 14.36 1.13
CA PRO A 94 12.46 14.21 0.20
C PRO A 94 13.55 13.27 0.73
N GLU A 95 14.31 12.67 -0.20
CA GLU A 95 15.46 11.78 0.00
C GLU A 95 15.07 10.39 0.54
N THR A 96 14.26 10.31 1.55
CA THR A 96 13.95 9.06 2.27
C THR A 96 12.54 8.53 2.01
N GLY A 97 11.65 9.37 1.45
CA GLY A 97 10.35 8.93 0.96
C GLY A 97 9.33 8.61 2.06
N GLU A 98 9.49 9.14 3.28
CA GLU A 98 8.48 9.00 4.32
C GLU A 98 7.19 9.69 3.89
N ARG A 99 6.07 9.02 4.12
CA ARG A 99 4.74 9.60 3.93
C ARG A 99 4.41 10.54 5.07
N PHE A 100 4.04 11.76 4.76
CA PHE A 100 3.63 12.79 5.69
C PHE A 100 2.17 13.14 5.49
N GLU A 101 1.37 13.13 6.55
CA GLU A 101 0.02 13.69 6.58
C GLU A 101 -0.03 14.73 7.68
N GLY A 102 -0.34 15.98 7.35
CA GLY A 102 -0.38 17.10 8.29
C GLY A 102 -1.72 17.83 8.27
N LEU A 103 -2.18 18.22 9.45
CA LEU A 103 -3.43 18.91 9.68
C LEU A 103 -3.20 20.16 10.53
N LEU A 104 -3.86 21.25 10.14
CA LEU A 104 -3.88 22.50 10.92
C LEU A 104 -5.31 22.89 11.32
N PRO A 105 -5.51 23.75 12.30
CA PRO A 105 -6.82 24.33 12.58
C PRO A 105 -7.44 24.96 11.29
N PRO A 106 -8.76 24.88 11.09
CA PRO A 106 -9.80 24.56 12.09
C PRO A 106 -10.23 23.09 12.15
N VAL A 107 -9.65 22.16 11.37
CA VAL A 107 -10.07 20.75 11.34
C VAL A 107 -9.52 19.95 12.53
N VAL A 108 -8.56 20.49 13.22
CA VAL A 108 -7.99 19.98 14.47
C VAL A 108 -7.86 21.14 15.48
N ALA A 109 -7.81 20.84 16.78
CA ALA A 109 -7.68 21.87 17.82
C ALA A 109 -6.30 22.55 17.84
N ALA A 110 -5.26 21.81 17.49
CA ALA A 110 -3.88 22.26 17.32
C ALA A 110 -3.21 21.42 16.23
N PRO A 111 -2.04 21.82 15.70
CA PRO A 111 -1.35 21.07 14.66
C PRO A 111 -1.16 19.60 15.00
N ALA A 112 -1.44 18.74 14.04
CA ALA A 112 -1.24 17.30 14.15
C ALA A 112 -0.59 16.79 12.87
N PHE A 113 0.24 15.74 12.96
CA PHE A 113 0.76 15.06 11.78
C PHE A 113 1.13 13.61 12.07
N ALA A 114 1.22 12.81 11.02
CA ALA A 114 1.83 11.49 11.02
C ALA A 114 2.92 11.41 9.95
N ILE A 115 4.06 10.81 10.31
CA ILE A 115 5.18 10.52 9.41
C ILE A 115 5.39 9.02 9.40
N ARG A 116 5.02 8.37 8.30
CA ARG A 116 5.16 6.93 8.14
C ARG A 116 6.35 6.60 7.26
N LYS A 117 7.24 5.76 7.78
CA LYS A 117 8.43 5.33 7.07
C LYS A 117 8.07 4.31 5.97
N PRO A 118 8.75 4.35 4.81
CA PRO A 118 8.67 3.28 3.83
C PRO A 118 9.21 1.98 4.45
N ALA A 119 8.72 0.83 3.99
CA ALA A 119 9.27 -0.46 4.42
C ALA A 119 10.75 -0.53 4.03
N VAL A 120 11.63 -0.73 5.02
CA VAL A 120 13.09 -0.72 4.81
C VAL A 120 13.60 -2.05 4.25
N ALA A 121 12.90 -3.17 4.52
CA ALA A 121 13.29 -4.50 4.09
C ALA A 121 12.18 -5.17 3.30
N VAL A 122 12.52 -5.76 2.15
CA VAL A 122 11.64 -6.69 1.44
C VAL A 122 11.81 -8.04 2.12
N PHE A 123 10.81 -8.47 2.88
CA PHE A 123 10.74 -9.84 3.39
C PHE A 123 10.46 -10.79 2.22
N THR A 124 11.18 -11.90 2.18
CA THR A 124 10.90 -13.00 1.25
C THR A 124 9.79 -13.89 1.80
N LEU A 125 9.18 -14.72 0.97
CA LEU A 125 8.23 -15.73 1.45
C LEU A 125 8.89 -16.72 2.42
N ASP A 126 10.20 -16.98 2.28
CA ASP A 126 10.96 -17.82 3.21
C ASP A 126 11.12 -17.16 4.59
N ASP A 127 11.30 -15.84 4.63
CA ASP A 127 11.32 -15.08 5.90
C ASP A 127 9.96 -15.17 6.62
N TYR A 128 8.86 -15.15 5.88
CA TYR A 128 7.52 -15.34 6.45
C TYR A 128 7.34 -16.73 7.05
N VAL A 129 7.88 -17.77 6.40
CA VAL A 129 7.87 -19.15 6.93
C VAL A 129 8.75 -19.24 8.17
N ALA A 130 9.98 -18.72 8.12
CA ALA A 130 10.92 -18.71 9.25
C ALA A 130 10.36 -17.97 10.47
N ALA A 131 9.64 -16.87 10.25
CA ALA A 131 8.95 -16.12 11.31
C ALA A 131 7.64 -16.78 11.79
N GLY A 132 7.25 -17.92 11.21
CA GLY A 132 6.01 -18.63 11.54
C GLY A 132 4.73 -17.84 11.20
N ILE A 133 4.81 -16.87 10.29
CA ILE A 133 3.67 -16.08 9.84
C ILE A 133 2.81 -16.86 8.86
N MET A 134 3.42 -17.72 8.05
CA MET A 134 2.74 -18.64 7.14
C MET A 134 3.42 -20.02 7.16
N SER A 135 2.73 -21.06 6.66
CA SER A 135 3.31 -22.38 6.47
C SER A 135 4.14 -22.44 5.18
N ALA A 136 5.00 -23.46 5.07
CA ALA A 136 5.75 -23.72 3.85
C ALA A 136 4.83 -23.99 2.65
N ASP A 137 3.72 -24.71 2.87
CA ASP A 137 2.74 -25.00 1.82
C ASP A 137 2.03 -23.72 1.33
N GLN A 138 1.74 -22.79 2.23
CA GLN A 138 1.17 -21.49 1.86
C GLN A 138 2.16 -20.65 1.04
N ALA A 139 3.45 -20.66 1.42
CA ALA A 139 4.49 -19.97 0.67
C ALA A 139 4.66 -20.57 -0.73
N GLU A 140 4.65 -21.89 -0.85
CA GLU A 140 4.74 -22.56 -2.14
C GLU A 140 3.52 -22.31 -3.02
N ALA A 141 2.30 -22.34 -2.47
CA ALA A 141 1.09 -21.99 -3.18
C ALA A 141 1.13 -20.54 -3.71
N LEU A 142 1.67 -19.59 -2.94
CA LEU A 142 1.86 -18.21 -3.38
C LEU A 142 2.91 -18.08 -4.48
N ARG A 143 4.04 -18.81 -4.42
CA ARG A 143 5.02 -18.87 -5.51
C ARG A 143 4.43 -19.43 -6.78
N ALA A 144 3.70 -20.55 -6.67
CA ALA A 144 3.01 -21.15 -7.82
C ALA A 144 2.00 -20.19 -8.44
N ALA A 145 1.24 -19.46 -7.61
CA ALA A 145 0.29 -18.45 -8.08
C ALA A 145 0.98 -17.30 -8.82
N VAL A 146 2.10 -16.79 -8.30
CA VAL A 146 2.90 -15.77 -9.01
C VAL A 146 3.43 -16.31 -10.33
N ALA A 147 3.95 -17.55 -10.35
CA ALA A 147 4.49 -18.17 -11.56
C ALA A 147 3.41 -18.39 -12.62
N SER A 148 2.20 -18.81 -12.24
CA SER A 148 1.06 -18.99 -13.14
C SER A 148 0.34 -17.71 -13.53
N ARG A 149 0.82 -16.54 -13.07
CA ARG A 149 0.19 -15.23 -13.28
C ARG A 149 -1.22 -15.14 -12.71
N ALA A 150 -1.46 -15.75 -11.56
CA ALA A 150 -2.71 -15.60 -10.84
C ALA A 150 -2.90 -14.16 -10.33
N ASN A 151 -4.11 -13.65 -10.34
CA ASN A 151 -4.49 -12.36 -9.75
C ASN A 151 -4.72 -12.54 -8.25
N ILE A 152 -3.90 -11.88 -7.44
CA ILE A 152 -3.84 -12.08 -5.99
C ILE A 152 -4.32 -10.83 -5.25
N LEU A 153 -5.33 -10.97 -4.39
CA LEU A 153 -5.68 -9.95 -3.41
C LEU A 153 -5.05 -10.26 -2.06
N VAL A 154 -4.33 -9.28 -1.50
CA VAL A 154 -3.80 -9.34 -0.14
C VAL A 154 -4.74 -8.55 0.77
N ALA A 155 -5.49 -9.25 1.59
CA ALA A 155 -6.49 -8.70 2.50
C ALA A 155 -5.99 -8.63 3.94
N GLY A 156 -6.55 -7.74 4.73
CA GLY A 156 -6.25 -7.59 6.15
C GLY A 156 -6.62 -6.22 6.68
N GLY A 157 -6.64 -6.07 8.00
CA GLY A 157 -6.84 -4.78 8.67
C GLY A 157 -5.65 -3.82 8.53
N THR A 158 -5.74 -2.67 9.17
CA THR A 158 -4.63 -1.70 9.24
C THR A 158 -3.46 -2.30 10.01
N SER A 159 -2.23 -2.06 9.52
CA SER A 159 -0.96 -2.52 10.12
C SER A 159 -0.79 -4.04 10.22
N THR A 160 -1.59 -4.85 9.51
CA THR A 160 -1.40 -6.31 9.45
C THR A 160 -0.23 -6.75 8.55
N GLY A 161 0.34 -5.83 7.75
CA GLY A 161 1.47 -6.12 6.85
C GLY A 161 1.06 -6.47 5.42
N LYS A 162 -0.11 -6.03 4.95
CA LYS A 162 -0.54 -6.22 3.55
C LYS A 162 0.53 -5.79 2.54
N THR A 163 0.99 -4.55 2.64
CA THR A 163 2.03 -4.01 1.75
C THR A 163 3.33 -4.81 1.82
N THR A 164 3.70 -5.28 3.02
CA THR A 164 4.91 -6.11 3.20
C THR A 164 4.79 -7.45 2.48
N LEU A 165 3.62 -8.12 2.58
CA LEU A 165 3.38 -9.38 1.84
C LEU A 165 3.30 -9.11 0.33
N THR A 166 2.67 -8.01 -0.08
CA THR A 166 2.65 -7.61 -1.50
C THR A 166 4.07 -7.43 -2.03
N ASN A 167 4.97 -6.80 -1.26
CA ASN A 167 6.38 -6.66 -1.63
C ASN A 167 7.10 -8.01 -1.72
N ALA A 168 6.79 -8.97 -0.84
CA ALA A 168 7.31 -10.33 -0.96
C ALA A 168 6.85 -11.03 -2.24
N LEU A 169 5.59 -10.85 -2.64
CA LEU A 169 5.09 -11.35 -3.92
C LEU A 169 5.74 -10.64 -5.13
N LEU A 170 5.96 -9.33 -5.04
CA LEU A 170 6.67 -8.58 -6.08
C LEU A 170 8.14 -8.97 -6.19
N ALA A 171 8.78 -9.41 -5.10
CA ALA A 171 10.11 -10.00 -5.15
C ALA A 171 10.12 -11.31 -5.96
N GLU A 172 9.07 -12.14 -5.86
CA GLU A 172 8.92 -13.32 -6.74
C GLU A 172 8.65 -12.89 -8.20
N VAL A 173 7.81 -11.89 -8.44
CA VAL A 173 7.58 -11.32 -9.78
C VAL A 173 8.88 -10.80 -10.39
N SER A 174 9.77 -10.21 -9.59
CA SER A 174 11.05 -9.66 -10.06
C SER A 174 12.02 -10.73 -10.60
N LYS A 175 11.78 -12.00 -10.30
CA LYS A 175 12.53 -13.14 -10.87
C LYS A 175 12.10 -13.50 -12.29
N THR A 176 11.01 -12.91 -12.78
CA THR A 176 10.49 -13.10 -14.14
C THR A 176 11.02 -12.04 -15.10
N THR A 177 10.76 -12.23 -16.39
CA THR A 177 11.08 -11.24 -17.44
C THR A 177 9.89 -10.31 -17.74
N ASP A 178 8.84 -10.36 -16.92
CA ASP A 178 7.61 -9.62 -17.16
C ASP A 178 7.82 -8.10 -17.07
N ARG A 179 7.13 -7.37 -17.94
CA ARG A 179 7.00 -5.92 -17.83
C ARG A 179 5.97 -5.58 -16.76
N VAL A 180 6.41 -4.95 -15.68
CA VAL A 180 5.59 -4.59 -14.52
C VAL A 180 5.24 -3.12 -14.57
N VAL A 181 3.95 -2.79 -14.47
CA VAL A 181 3.47 -1.41 -14.35
C VAL A 181 2.75 -1.27 -13.02
N ILE A 182 3.43 -0.70 -12.03
CA ILE A 182 2.89 -0.48 -10.67
C ILE A 182 2.06 0.79 -10.65
N ILE A 183 0.91 0.71 -9.94
CA ILE A 183 0.03 1.86 -9.71
C ILE A 183 -0.22 2.00 -8.21
N GLU A 184 0.05 3.19 -7.66
CA GLU A 184 -0.12 3.46 -6.23
C GLU A 184 -0.42 4.94 -5.95
N ASP A 185 -1.01 5.22 -4.80
CA ASP A 185 -1.19 6.61 -4.36
C ASP A 185 0.08 7.16 -3.73
N THR A 186 0.73 6.35 -2.92
CA THR A 186 1.99 6.67 -2.25
C THR A 186 2.97 5.53 -2.50
N ARG A 187 4.24 5.86 -2.66
CA ARG A 187 5.28 4.87 -2.92
C ARG A 187 5.47 3.94 -1.71
N GLU A 188 4.90 2.75 -1.79
CA GLU A 188 5.04 1.69 -0.78
C GLU A 188 5.48 0.37 -1.40
N LEU A 189 5.18 0.15 -2.68
CA LEU A 189 5.53 -1.07 -3.38
C LEU A 189 6.98 -1.06 -3.85
N GLN A 190 7.67 -2.15 -3.60
CA GLN A 190 9.07 -2.37 -3.97
C GLN A 190 9.15 -3.52 -4.96
N CYS A 191 9.58 -3.22 -6.17
CA CYS A 191 9.77 -4.20 -7.22
C CYS A 191 11.09 -3.92 -7.92
N THR A 192 11.91 -4.94 -8.06
CA THR A 192 13.23 -4.87 -8.72
C THR A 192 13.21 -5.48 -10.12
N ALA A 193 12.03 -5.66 -10.72
CA ALA A 193 11.90 -6.15 -12.08
C ALA A 193 12.69 -5.26 -13.05
N PRO A 194 13.46 -5.83 -13.99
CA PRO A 194 14.31 -5.06 -14.90
C PRO A 194 13.50 -4.16 -15.86
N ASN A 195 12.24 -4.51 -16.11
CA ASN A 195 11.32 -3.75 -16.98
C ASN A 195 10.14 -3.22 -16.14
N LEU A 196 10.37 -2.11 -15.44
CA LEU A 196 9.46 -1.54 -14.46
C LEU A 196 9.02 -0.13 -14.84
N VAL A 197 7.73 0.15 -14.72
CA VAL A 197 7.15 1.50 -14.68
C VAL A 197 6.38 1.65 -13.37
N ALA A 198 6.69 2.67 -12.59
CA ALA A 198 5.94 3.01 -11.37
C ALA A 198 5.17 4.32 -11.61
N MET A 199 3.85 4.26 -11.45
CA MET A 199 2.93 5.39 -11.61
C MET A 199 2.30 5.72 -10.27
N ARG A 200 2.12 7.02 -10.00
CA ARG A 200 1.48 7.51 -8.77
C ARG A 200 0.37 8.48 -9.09
N THR A 201 -0.68 8.42 -8.28
CA THR A 201 -1.73 9.44 -8.32
C THR A 201 -1.17 10.82 -7.95
N LYS A 202 -1.86 11.82 -8.40
CA LYS A 202 -1.60 13.20 -7.98
C LYS A 202 -2.93 13.93 -7.93
N ASP A 203 -3.22 14.51 -6.78
CA ASP A 203 -4.47 15.25 -6.53
C ASP A 203 -4.70 16.30 -7.62
N GLY A 204 -5.91 16.29 -8.19
CA GLY A 204 -6.30 17.20 -9.25
C GLY A 204 -5.63 16.98 -10.62
N VAL A 205 -4.78 15.96 -10.78
CA VAL A 205 -4.04 15.67 -12.03
C VAL A 205 -4.34 14.29 -12.58
N ALA A 206 -4.20 13.23 -11.76
CA ALA A 206 -4.42 11.86 -12.19
C ALA A 206 -4.93 10.99 -11.03
N THR A 207 -6.06 10.34 -11.25
CA THR A 207 -6.69 9.38 -10.32
C THR A 207 -6.15 7.97 -10.52
N LEU A 208 -6.43 7.06 -9.60
CA LEU A 208 -6.13 5.62 -9.77
C LEU A 208 -6.78 5.07 -11.05
N SER A 209 -8.05 5.37 -11.33
CA SER A 209 -8.74 4.97 -12.55
C SER A 209 -8.04 5.46 -13.82
N ASP A 210 -7.57 6.72 -13.85
CA ASP A 210 -6.83 7.26 -14.99
C ASP A 210 -5.53 6.50 -15.21
N LEU A 211 -4.82 6.15 -14.13
CA LEU A 211 -3.57 5.42 -14.20
C LEU A 211 -3.78 3.96 -14.64
N VAL A 212 -4.84 3.29 -14.17
CA VAL A 212 -5.20 1.95 -14.64
C VAL A 212 -5.46 1.97 -16.15
N ARG A 213 -6.27 2.93 -16.65
CA ARG A 213 -6.53 3.07 -18.09
C ARG A 213 -5.28 3.40 -18.90
N SER A 214 -4.38 4.20 -18.34
CA SER A 214 -3.10 4.55 -18.97
C SER A 214 -2.15 3.37 -19.03
N SER A 215 -2.14 2.51 -17.99
CA SER A 215 -1.30 1.33 -17.93
C SER A 215 -1.52 0.38 -19.10
N LEU A 216 -2.77 0.22 -19.55
CA LEU A 216 -3.14 -0.64 -20.68
C LEU A 216 -2.45 -0.24 -22.02
N ARG A 217 -2.01 1.03 -22.13
CA ARG A 217 -1.27 1.52 -23.31
C ARG A 217 0.24 1.42 -23.16
N LEU A 218 0.72 1.00 -21.97
CA LEU A 218 2.16 0.82 -21.69
C LEU A 218 2.64 -0.62 -21.94
N ARG A 219 1.77 -1.49 -22.50
CA ARG A 219 2.05 -2.90 -22.77
C ARG A 219 2.53 -3.66 -21.52
N PRO A 220 1.77 -3.62 -20.42
CA PRO A 220 2.13 -4.34 -19.21
C PRO A 220 1.93 -5.84 -19.40
N ASP A 221 2.79 -6.65 -18.79
CA ASP A 221 2.51 -8.06 -18.54
C ASP A 221 1.78 -8.23 -17.21
N ARG A 222 2.11 -7.36 -16.20
CA ARG A 222 1.48 -7.34 -14.88
C ARG A 222 1.19 -5.91 -14.42
N ILE A 223 0.06 -5.74 -13.73
CA ILE A 223 -0.37 -4.45 -13.18
C ILE A 223 -0.61 -4.59 -11.66
N PRO A 224 0.44 -4.53 -10.82
CA PRO A 224 0.25 -4.44 -9.38
C PRO A 224 -0.35 -3.10 -8.98
N ILE A 225 -1.21 -3.11 -7.93
CA ILE A 225 -1.81 -1.91 -7.36
C ILE A 225 -1.55 -1.84 -5.85
N GLY A 226 -1.17 -0.67 -5.34
CA GLY A 226 -0.88 -0.49 -3.92
C GLY A 226 -2.07 -0.82 -3.03
N GLU A 227 -3.21 -0.20 -3.29
CA GLU A 227 -4.45 -0.47 -2.56
C GLU A 227 -5.66 -0.20 -3.45
N VAL A 228 -6.67 -1.08 -3.34
CA VAL A 228 -7.99 -0.91 -3.98
C VAL A 228 -8.96 -0.36 -2.94
N ARG A 229 -9.42 0.88 -3.12
CA ARG A 229 -10.26 1.58 -2.12
C ARG A 229 -11.46 2.35 -2.68
N GLY A 230 -11.63 2.41 -4.01
CA GLY A 230 -12.71 3.16 -4.64
C GLY A 230 -13.12 2.58 -5.99
N ALA A 231 -13.69 3.42 -6.81
CA ALA A 231 -14.27 3.09 -8.10
C ALA A 231 -13.28 2.47 -9.11
N GLU A 232 -11.97 2.68 -8.92
CA GLU A 232 -10.91 2.05 -9.73
C GLU A 232 -10.94 0.52 -9.71
N ALA A 233 -11.59 -0.08 -8.70
CA ALA A 233 -11.77 -1.53 -8.60
C ALA A 233 -12.34 -2.15 -9.88
N LEU A 234 -13.31 -1.49 -10.53
CA LEU A 234 -13.91 -1.97 -11.77
C LEU A 234 -12.94 -1.89 -12.95
N ASP A 235 -12.20 -0.79 -13.09
CA ASP A 235 -11.21 -0.63 -14.15
C ASP A 235 -10.07 -1.65 -14.00
N LEU A 236 -9.65 -1.91 -12.75
CA LEU A 236 -8.62 -2.90 -12.42
C LEU A 236 -9.05 -4.34 -12.79
N LEU A 237 -10.26 -4.75 -12.38
CA LEU A 237 -10.79 -6.07 -12.73
C LEU A 237 -10.89 -6.27 -14.25
N LYS A 238 -11.32 -5.23 -14.98
CA LYS A 238 -11.30 -5.27 -16.45
C LYS A 238 -9.88 -5.46 -16.98
N ALA A 239 -8.91 -4.73 -16.46
CA ALA A 239 -7.51 -4.84 -16.88
C ALA A 239 -6.96 -6.25 -16.62
N TRP A 240 -7.15 -6.79 -15.43
CA TRP A 240 -6.67 -8.11 -15.06
C TRP A 240 -7.38 -9.24 -15.80
N GLY A 241 -8.70 -9.13 -16.02
CA GLY A 241 -9.51 -10.13 -16.71
C GLY A 241 -9.40 -10.11 -18.25
N THR A 242 -8.79 -9.07 -18.85
CA THR A 242 -8.76 -8.91 -20.32
C THR A 242 -7.36 -8.88 -20.92
N GLY A 243 -6.44 -9.70 -20.42
CA GLY A 243 -5.14 -9.90 -21.05
C GLY A 243 -3.92 -9.44 -20.25
N HIS A 244 -4.13 -8.96 -19.02
CA HIS A 244 -3.03 -8.56 -18.12
C HIS A 244 -3.11 -9.29 -16.76
N PRO A 245 -3.08 -10.66 -16.76
CA PRO A 245 -3.16 -11.47 -15.54
C PRO A 245 -1.89 -11.36 -14.70
N GLY A 246 -1.95 -11.80 -13.44
CA GLY A 246 -0.83 -11.77 -12.52
C GLY A 246 -0.72 -10.44 -11.77
N GLY A 247 -1.83 -9.75 -11.63
CA GLY A 247 -1.95 -8.59 -10.77
C GLY A 247 -1.84 -8.96 -9.29
N VAL A 248 -1.28 -8.05 -8.50
CA VAL A 248 -1.26 -8.14 -7.04
C VAL A 248 -1.80 -6.82 -6.50
N GLY A 249 -2.76 -6.88 -5.58
CA GLY A 249 -3.35 -5.68 -4.98
C GLY A 249 -3.69 -5.88 -3.52
N THR A 250 -3.76 -4.78 -2.74
CA THR A 250 -4.22 -4.85 -1.35
C THR A 250 -5.65 -4.35 -1.19
N ILE A 251 -6.36 -4.90 -0.21
CA ILE A 251 -7.73 -4.50 0.14
C ILE A 251 -7.97 -4.65 1.64
N HIS A 252 -8.83 -3.79 2.21
CA HIS A 252 -9.23 -3.92 3.60
C HIS A 252 -10.39 -4.91 3.74
N ALA A 253 -10.09 -6.12 4.25
CA ALA A 253 -11.08 -7.14 4.61
C ALA A 253 -10.50 -8.14 5.62
N GLY A 254 -11.36 -8.82 6.37
CA GLY A 254 -10.97 -9.78 7.40
C GLY A 254 -11.04 -11.25 6.98
N THR A 255 -11.63 -11.56 5.81
CA THR A 255 -11.77 -12.92 5.26
C THR A 255 -11.67 -12.90 3.74
N GLY A 256 -11.44 -14.05 3.11
CA GLY A 256 -11.39 -14.18 1.65
C GLY A 256 -12.70 -13.75 0.98
N ILE A 257 -13.83 -14.29 1.43
CA ILE A 257 -15.16 -13.87 0.93
C ILE A 257 -15.41 -12.39 1.23
N GLY A 258 -15.00 -11.91 2.41
CA GLY A 258 -15.10 -10.51 2.79
C GLY A 258 -14.34 -9.57 1.82
N ALA A 259 -13.20 -10.00 1.30
CA ALA A 259 -12.44 -9.24 0.30
C ALA A 259 -13.19 -9.12 -1.03
N LEU A 260 -13.82 -10.20 -1.49
CA LEU A 260 -14.63 -10.19 -2.72
C LEU A 260 -15.87 -9.30 -2.55
N ARG A 261 -16.57 -9.40 -1.43
CA ARG A 261 -17.69 -8.51 -1.10
C ARG A 261 -17.27 -7.04 -0.94
N ARG A 262 -16.05 -6.80 -0.45
CA ARG A 262 -15.51 -5.43 -0.39
C ARG A 262 -15.28 -4.87 -1.79
N LEU A 263 -14.80 -5.67 -2.75
CA LEU A 263 -14.72 -5.26 -4.15
C LEU A 263 -16.10 -4.88 -4.70
N GLU A 264 -17.17 -5.65 -4.40
CA GLU A 264 -18.53 -5.27 -4.81
C GLU A 264 -18.91 -3.87 -4.32
N GLN A 265 -18.67 -3.59 -3.03
CA GLN A 265 -18.98 -2.28 -2.44
C GLN A 265 -18.22 -1.14 -3.14
N LEU A 266 -16.93 -1.33 -3.43
CA LEU A 266 -16.13 -0.34 -4.13
C LEU A 266 -16.60 -0.13 -5.58
N ILE A 267 -16.98 -1.21 -6.26
CA ILE A 267 -17.52 -1.14 -7.63
C ILE A 267 -18.88 -0.43 -7.67
N GLN A 268 -19.70 -0.55 -6.62
CA GLN A 268 -20.97 0.16 -6.50
C GLN A 268 -20.81 1.69 -6.48
N GLU A 269 -19.62 2.19 -6.16
CA GLU A 269 -19.33 3.63 -6.27
C GLU A 269 -19.32 4.12 -7.74
N ALA A 270 -19.08 3.19 -8.71
CA ALA A 270 -19.00 3.51 -10.14
C ALA A 270 -20.23 3.04 -10.93
N VAL A 271 -20.91 1.97 -10.51
CA VAL A 271 -22.00 1.34 -11.25
C VAL A 271 -23.11 0.84 -10.33
N VAL A 272 -24.35 0.87 -10.83
CA VAL A 272 -25.52 0.38 -10.08
C VAL A 272 -25.53 -1.14 -9.95
N THR A 273 -25.16 -1.85 -11.03
CA THR A 273 -25.14 -3.32 -11.06
C THR A 273 -23.72 -3.83 -11.00
N VAL A 274 -23.38 -4.53 -9.92
CA VAL A 274 -22.04 -5.09 -9.72
C VAL A 274 -21.89 -6.37 -10.57
N PRO A 275 -20.84 -6.47 -11.40
CA PRO A 275 -20.57 -7.66 -12.18
C PRO A 275 -19.88 -8.74 -11.32
N ARG A 276 -20.65 -9.46 -10.48
CA ARG A 276 -20.13 -10.48 -9.55
C ARG A 276 -19.37 -11.59 -10.27
N ALA A 277 -19.85 -11.98 -11.45
CA ALA A 277 -19.17 -12.97 -12.30
C ALA A 277 -17.76 -12.49 -12.67
N LEU A 278 -17.60 -11.23 -13.08
CA LEU A 278 -16.30 -10.66 -13.40
C LEU A 278 -15.34 -10.70 -12.20
N ILE A 279 -15.83 -10.41 -10.99
CA ILE A 279 -15.02 -10.51 -9.77
C ILE A 279 -14.53 -11.95 -9.58
N ALA A 280 -15.47 -12.91 -9.65
CA ALA A 280 -15.20 -14.32 -9.42
C ALA A 280 -14.31 -14.98 -10.48
N GLU A 281 -14.37 -14.49 -11.73
CA GLU A 281 -13.55 -14.96 -12.86
C GLU A 281 -12.16 -14.30 -12.88
N THR A 282 -12.02 -13.11 -12.27
CA THR A 282 -10.77 -12.34 -12.36
C THR A 282 -9.87 -12.60 -11.17
N ILE A 283 -10.41 -12.74 -9.96
CA ILE A 283 -9.61 -12.96 -8.75
C ILE A 283 -9.38 -14.45 -8.55
N ASP A 284 -8.13 -14.88 -8.59
CA ASP A 284 -7.74 -16.28 -8.41
C ASP A 284 -7.50 -16.64 -6.95
N LEU A 285 -6.87 -15.73 -6.20
CA LEU A 285 -6.42 -15.96 -4.82
C LEU A 285 -6.67 -14.77 -3.92
N VAL A 286 -7.07 -15.06 -2.68
CA VAL A 286 -7.12 -14.07 -1.59
C VAL A 286 -6.24 -14.55 -0.43
N ALA A 287 -5.24 -13.76 -0.07
CA ALA A 287 -4.35 -13.99 1.06
C ALA A 287 -4.73 -13.06 2.20
N VAL A 288 -5.21 -13.58 3.33
CA VAL A 288 -5.72 -12.79 4.47
C VAL A 288 -4.71 -12.76 5.60
N LEU A 289 -4.23 -11.57 5.95
CA LEU A 289 -3.36 -11.32 7.08
C LEU A 289 -4.14 -10.80 8.29
N ALA A 290 -3.90 -11.37 9.45
CA ALA A 290 -4.43 -10.92 10.73
C ALA A 290 -3.32 -10.77 11.78
N GLY A 291 -3.63 -10.08 12.88
CA GLY A 291 -2.68 -9.79 13.96
C GLY A 291 -1.69 -8.68 13.60
N ARG A 292 -0.90 -8.26 14.59
CA ARG A 292 0.15 -7.24 14.48
C ARG A 292 1.42 -7.72 15.19
N GLY A 293 2.57 -7.17 14.81
CA GLY A 293 3.85 -7.54 15.41
C GLY A 293 4.10 -9.04 15.38
N SER A 294 4.45 -9.64 16.51
CA SER A 294 4.70 -11.07 16.69
C SER A 294 3.46 -11.98 16.53
N GLN A 295 2.27 -11.39 16.61
CA GLN A 295 1.01 -12.15 16.44
C GLN A 295 0.52 -12.16 14.98
N ARG A 296 1.25 -11.53 14.05
CA ARG A 296 0.91 -11.53 12.63
C ARG A 296 0.88 -12.95 12.09
N ARG A 297 -0.17 -13.29 11.33
CA ARG A 297 -0.34 -14.60 10.69
C ARG A 297 -1.07 -14.44 9.37
N LEU A 298 -0.73 -15.27 8.39
CA LEU A 298 -1.56 -15.54 7.21
C LEU A 298 -2.63 -16.55 7.64
N THR A 299 -3.81 -16.03 7.97
CA THR A 299 -4.91 -16.83 8.56
C THR A 299 -5.72 -17.56 7.52
N GLU A 300 -5.74 -17.07 6.28
CA GLU A 300 -6.48 -17.67 5.18
C GLU A 300 -5.69 -17.47 3.88
N LEU A 301 -5.58 -18.52 3.08
CA LEU A 301 -5.16 -18.47 1.69
C LEU A 301 -6.25 -19.18 0.89
N ALA A 302 -7.13 -18.38 0.29
CA ALA A 302 -8.35 -18.84 -0.37
C ALA A 302 -8.21 -18.79 -1.90
N ARG A 303 -8.47 -19.89 -2.57
CA ARG A 303 -8.69 -19.97 -4.02
C ARG A 303 -10.13 -19.60 -4.31
N VAL A 304 -10.36 -18.75 -5.29
CA VAL A 304 -11.69 -18.39 -5.77
C VAL A 304 -12.11 -19.39 -6.87
N GLU A 305 -13.22 -20.09 -6.62
CA GLU A 305 -13.73 -21.15 -7.51
C GLU A 305 -14.90 -20.67 -8.39
N GLY A 306 -15.27 -19.39 -8.28
CA GLY A 306 -16.38 -18.83 -9.02
C GLY A 306 -17.59 -18.50 -8.15
N LEU A 307 -18.78 -18.48 -8.77
CA LEU A 307 -20.07 -18.30 -8.09
C LEU A 307 -20.79 -19.64 -7.93
N GLY A 308 -21.40 -19.85 -6.78
CA GLY A 308 -22.29 -20.97 -6.53
C GLY A 308 -23.66 -20.81 -7.20
N PRO A 309 -24.50 -21.87 -7.16
CA PRO A 309 -25.87 -21.81 -7.69
C PRO A 309 -26.76 -20.77 -6.99
N ASP A 310 -26.42 -20.42 -5.77
CA ASP A 310 -27.03 -19.37 -4.95
C ASP A 310 -26.57 -17.95 -5.32
N GLY A 311 -25.60 -17.86 -6.27
CA GLY A 311 -24.98 -16.60 -6.69
C GLY A 311 -23.96 -16.07 -5.70
N ASP A 312 -23.55 -16.80 -4.65
CA ASP A 312 -22.53 -16.38 -3.72
C ASP A 312 -21.14 -16.91 -4.13
N TYR A 313 -20.07 -16.24 -3.67
CA TYR A 313 -18.69 -16.64 -3.99
C TYR A 313 -18.37 -17.99 -3.34
N ARG A 314 -17.71 -18.86 -4.11
CA ARG A 314 -17.11 -20.11 -3.61
C ARG A 314 -15.61 -19.92 -3.48
N VAL A 315 -15.09 -20.23 -2.32
CA VAL A 315 -13.65 -20.23 -2.04
C VAL A 315 -13.26 -21.54 -1.37
N THR A 316 -12.05 -22.02 -1.67
CA THR A 316 -11.46 -23.24 -1.07
C THR A 316 -10.06 -22.91 -0.54
N PRO A 317 -9.53 -23.65 0.45
CA PRO A 317 -8.14 -23.49 0.86
C PRO A 317 -7.18 -23.77 -0.31
N ALA A 318 -6.30 -22.82 -0.63
CA ALA A 318 -5.39 -22.95 -1.77
C ALA A 318 -4.24 -23.97 -1.56
N THR A 319 -4.03 -24.44 -0.33
CA THR A 319 -3.06 -25.48 0.04
C THR A 319 -3.58 -26.90 -0.17
N GLN A 320 -4.87 -27.07 -0.50
CA GLN A 320 -5.42 -28.36 -0.93
C GLN A 320 -5.30 -28.48 -2.46
N ALA A 321 -4.95 -29.68 -2.95
CA ALA A 321 -5.01 -29.95 -4.38
C ALA A 321 -6.42 -29.62 -4.90
N PRO A 322 -6.59 -29.06 -6.12
CA PRO A 322 -7.90 -28.84 -6.69
C PRO A 322 -8.65 -30.17 -6.66
N THR A 323 -9.83 -30.18 -6.04
CA THR A 323 -10.73 -31.33 -6.08
C THR A 323 -11.14 -31.51 -7.53
N GLY A 324 -10.37 -32.34 -8.24
CA GLY A 324 -10.72 -32.74 -9.61
C GLY A 324 -12.10 -33.37 -9.60
N ASP A 325 -12.98 -32.79 -10.38
CA ASP A 325 -14.24 -33.44 -10.73
C ASP A 325 -13.88 -34.76 -11.46
N PRO A 326 -14.24 -35.91 -10.96
CA PRO A 326 -14.05 -37.16 -11.73
C PRO A 326 -15.00 -37.08 -12.90
N SER A 327 -14.45 -36.85 -14.08
CA SER A 327 -15.12 -36.94 -15.38
C SER A 327 -15.84 -38.26 -15.58
#